data_8efaf5f1ab90a65e0196ffe6c4a54b94
#
_entry.id   8efaf5f1ab90a65e0196ffe6c4a54b94
#
_cell.length_a   1.000
_cell.length_b   1.000
_cell.length_c   1.000
_cell.angle_alpha   90.00
_cell.angle_beta   90.00
_cell.angle_gamma   90.00
#
_symmetry.space_group_name_H-M   'P 1'
#
loop_
_entity.id
_entity.type
_entity.pdbx_description
1 polymer ?
#
loop_
_entity_poly.entity_id
_entity_poly.type
_entity_poly.pdbx_seq_one_letter_code
_entity_poly.pdbx_strand_id
1 'polypeptide(L)'
;RHLWLEEDDIILSYLRINPPGIRFPEPSLGRIVTKETARNKGYAEVLIKKGLEVIQVDYAMPTKISAQSYLEEYYSKFGFVKCSEEYLEDNIPHIEMIKDA
;
A
#
# COMPACT_ATOMS: atom_id res chain seq x y z
N ARG A 1 10.16 6.39 4.05
CA ARG A 1 9.79 7.35 3.02
C ARG A 1 8.29 7.52 2.97
N HIS A 2 7.82 8.76 2.82
CA HIS A 2 6.41 9.08 2.88
C HIS A 2 5.96 9.70 1.57
N LEU A 3 4.77 9.35 1.10
CA LEU A 3 4.13 9.98 -0.05
C LEU A 3 2.78 10.53 0.40
N TRP A 4 2.43 11.72 -0.10
CA TRP A 4 1.12 12.29 0.18
C TRP A 4 0.65 13.18 -0.96
N LEU A 5 -0.66 13.38 -1.03
CA LEU A 5 -1.32 14.33 -1.90
C LEU A 5 -1.86 15.45 -1.02
N GLU A 6 -1.62 16.67 -1.44
CA GLU A 6 -1.94 17.85 -0.64
C GLU A 6 -2.64 18.90 -1.51
N GLU A 7 -3.62 19.58 -0.93
CA GLU A 7 -4.32 20.69 -1.56
C GLU A 7 -4.61 21.74 -0.50
N ASP A 8 -4.25 23.00 -0.77
CA ASP A 8 -4.45 24.13 0.18
C ASP A 8 -3.91 23.82 1.58
N ASP A 9 -2.70 23.24 1.65
CA ASP A 9 -2.03 22.86 2.89
C ASP A 9 -2.74 21.74 3.67
N ILE A 10 -3.71 21.06 3.05
CA ILE A 10 -4.41 19.93 3.67
C ILE A 10 -3.95 18.65 3.00
N ILE A 11 -3.48 17.67 3.79
CA ILE A 11 -3.12 16.36 3.28
C ILE A 11 -4.39 15.57 3.00
N LEU A 12 -4.61 15.22 1.74
CA LEU A 12 -5.80 14.50 1.29
C LEU A 12 -5.63 12.99 1.34
N SER A 13 -4.42 12.51 1.07
CA SER A 13 -4.11 11.09 1.09
C SER A 13 -2.64 10.91 1.44
N TYR A 14 -2.30 9.77 2.04
CA TYR A 14 -0.95 9.50 2.56
C TYR A 14 -0.66 8.01 2.51
N LEU A 15 0.61 7.66 2.23
CA LEU A 15 1.12 6.31 2.45
C LEU A 15 2.59 6.35 2.87
N ARG A 16 3.06 5.24 3.46
CA ARG A 16 4.46 5.06 3.83
C ARG A 16 5.06 3.96 2.98
N ILE A 17 6.28 4.20 2.49
CA ILE A 17 7.11 3.17 1.85
C ILE A 17 8.12 2.69 2.87
N ASN A 18 8.09 1.40 3.17
CA ASN A 18 9.07 0.75 4.06
C ASN A 18 10.16 0.12 3.22
N PRO A 19 11.45 0.39 3.54
CA PRO A 19 12.57 -0.29 2.85
C PRO A 19 12.54 -1.80 3.08
N PRO A 20 13.27 -2.57 2.24
CA PRO A 20 13.42 -4.00 2.48
C PRO A 20 13.97 -4.26 3.88
N GLY A 21 13.47 -5.29 4.55
CA GLY A 21 13.98 -5.72 5.86
C GLY A 21 13.39 -4.99 7.06
N ILE A 22 12.47 -4.05 6.87
CA ILE A 22 11.80 -3.36 7.99
C ILE A 22 10.51 -4.11 8.36
N ARG A 23 9.51 -4.13 7.50
CA ARG A 23 8.24 -4.83 7.74
C ARG A 23 8.32 -6.27 7.24
N PHE A 24 8.88 -6.46 6.06
CA PHE A 24 9.07 -7.74 5.39
C PHE A 24 10.49 -7.77 4.80
N PRO A 25 10.98 -8.94 4.37
CA PRO A 25 12.23 -8.97 3.59
C PRO A 25 12.13 -8.10 2.34
N GLU A 26 10.93 -8.01 1.74
CA GLU A 26 10.66 -7.15 0.58
C GLU A 26 10.30 -5.73 1.04
N PRO A 27 10.46 -4.72 0.16
CA PRO A 27 9.90 -3.39 0.42
C PRO A 27 8.37 -3.46 0.51
N SER A 28 7.76 -2.52 1.22
CA SER A 28 6.33 -2.56 1.52
C SER A 28 5.69 -1.18 1.44
N LEU A 29 4.38 -1.18 1.15
CA LEU A 29 3.53 0.00 1.33
C LEU A 29 2.71 -0.19 2.59
N GLY A 30 2.57 0.87 3.39
CA GLY A 30 1.76 0.80 4.60
C GLY A 30 1.15 2.15 4.96
N ARG A 31 0.29 2.13 5.96
CA ARG A 31 -0.40 3.32 6.47
C ARG A 31 -1.10 4.11 5.36
N ILE A 32 -1.76 3.40 4.46
CA ILE A 32 -2.50 4.02 3.35
C ILE A 32 -3.79 4.60 3.91
N VAL A 33 -3.88 5.92 3.94
CA VAL A 33 -5.07 6.62 4.45
C VAL A 33 -5.46 7.75 3.52
N THR A 34 -6.77 8.00 3.44
CA THR A 34 -7.33 9.11 2.67
C THR A 34 -8.29 9.86 3.56
N LYS A 35 -8.19 11.20 3.56
CA LYS A 35 -9.10 12.04 4.33
C LYS A 35 -10.55 11.75 3.92
N GLU A 36 -11.44 11.67 4.90
CA GLU A 36 -12.83 11.29 4.65
C GLU A 36 -13.50 12.12 3.55
N THR A 37 -13.29 13.42 3.56
CA THR A 37 -13.87 14.33 2.56
C THR A 37 -13.26 14.18 1.17
N ALA A 38 -12.14 13.46 1.06
CA ALA A 38 -11.42 13.24 -0.20
C ALA A 38 -11.56 11.80 -0.71
N ARG A 39 -12.36 10.96 -0.05
CA ARG A 39 -12.56 9.57 -0.46
C ARG A 39 -13.35 9.50 -1.78
N ASN A 40 -13.18 8.38 -2.48
CA ASN A 40 -13.84 8.10 -3.77
C ASN A 40 -13.41 9.04 -4.90
N LYS A 41 -12.27 9.70 -4.77
CA LYS A 41 -11.68 10.56 -5.81
C LYS A 41 -10.43 9.97 -6.45
N GLY A 42 -10.09 8.72 -6.11
CA GLY A 42 -8.94 8.06 -6.71
C GLY A 42 -7.58 8.47 -6.14
N TYR A 43 -7.52 9.23 -5.06
CA TYR A 43 -6.25 9.70 -4.49
C TYR A 43 -5.39 8.54 -3.97
N ALA A 44 -5.99 7.56 -3.31
CA ALA A 44 -5.24 6.39 -2.83
C ALA A 44 -4.63 5.62 -3.99
N GLU A 45 -5.38 5.46 -5.10
CA GLU A 45 -4.86 4.78 -6.30
C GLU A 45 -3.66 5.50 -6.88
N VAL A 46 -3.71 6.84 -6.96
CA VAL A 46 -2.59 7.63 -7.45
C VAL A 46 -1.36 7.41 -6.59
N LEU A 47 -1.52 7.45 -5.26
CA LEU A 47 -0.40 7.24 -4.34
C LEU A 47 0.14 5.82 -4.40
N ILE A 48 -0.71 4.81 -4.48
CA ILE A 48 -0.27 3.41 -4.57
C ILE A 48 0.57 3.22 -5.85
N LYS A 49 0.09 3.71 -6.98
CA LYS A 49 0.82 3.62 -8.24
C LYS A 49 2.17 4.32 -8.14
N LYS A 50 2.20 5.51 -7.55
CA LYS A 50 3.46 6.26 -7.37
C LYS A 50 4.40 5.53 -6.43
N GLY A 51 3.88 4.96 -5.34
CA GLY A 51 4.68 4.18 -4.40
C GLY A 51 5.31 2.96 -5.06
N LEU A 52 4.57 2.27 -5.92
CA LEU A 52 5.09 1.13 -6.66
C LEU A 52 6.20 1.54 -7.64
N GLU A 53 6.05 2.70 -8.31
CA GLU A 53 7.12 3.24 -9.15
C GLU A 53 8.39 3.54 -8.35
N VAL A 54 8.24 4.18 -7.19
CA VAL A 54 9.38 4.51 -6.34
C VAL A 54 10.09 3.25 -5.88
N ILE A 55 9.36 2.21 -5.47
CA ILE A 55 9.95 0.94 -5.06
C ILE A 55 10.71 0.30 -6.21
N GLN A 56 10.15 0.33 -7.42
CA GLN A 56 10.79 -0.26 -8.58
C GLN A 56 12.10 0.47 -8.91
N VAL A 57 12.11 1.80 -8.83
CA VAL A 57 13.30 2.61 -9.10
C VAL A 57 14.36 2.42 -8.02
N ASP A 58 13.95 2.44 -6.75
CA ASP A 58 14.89 2.42 -5.62
C ASP A 58 15.41 1.02 -5.31
N TYR A 59 14.60 -0.03 -5.50
CA TYR A 59 14.96 -1.37 -5.03
C TYR A 59 14.90 -2.44 -6.11
N ALA A 60 14.08 -2.26 -7.16
CA ALA A 60 13.88 -3.26 -8.22
C ALA A 60 13.52 -4.64 -7.64
N MET A 61 12.65 -4.67 -6.64
CA MET A 61 12.23 -5.87 -5.90
C MET A 61 10.73 -6.00 -5.91
N PRO A 62 10.19 -7.22 -5.69
CA PRO A 62 8.76 -7.37 -5.42
C PRO A 62 8.33 -6.53 -4.22
N THR A 63 7.08 -6.08 -4.23
CA THR A 63 6.48 -5.32 -3.14
C THR A 63 5.53 -6.21 -2.36
N LYS A 64 5.62 -6.22 -1.04
CA LYS A 64 4.74 -7.00 -0.18
C LYS A 64 3.93 -6.08 0.71
N ILE A 65 2.66 -6.42 0.93
CA ILE A 65 1.76 -5.65 1.81
C ILE A 65 1.01 -6.58 2.73
N SER A 66 0.58 -6.02 3.87
CA SER A 66 -0.41 -6.63 4.74
C SER A 66 -1.72 -5.90 4.49
N ALA A 67 -2.68 -6.57 3.89
CA ALA A 67 -3.93 -5.96 3.46
C ALA A 67 -5.09 -6.53 4.28
N GLN A 68 -6.06 -5.67 4.62
CA GLN A 68 -7.31 -6.18 5.18
C GLN A 68 -7.96 -7.10 4.15
N SER A 69 -8.43 -8.27 4.61
CA SER A 69 -8.90 -9.33 3.70
C SER A 69 -9.97 -8.87 2.72
N TYR A 70 -10.86 -7.99 3.16
CA TYR A 70 -11.93 -7.50 2.29
C TYR A 70 -11.45 -6.60 1.15
N LEU A 71 -10.18 -6.18 1.17
CA LEU A 71 -9.59 -5.33 0.14
C LEU A 71 -8.76 -6.13 -0.88
N GLU A 72 -8.84 -7.45 -0.86
CA GLU A 72 -8.07 -8.30 -1.76
C GLU A 72 -8.29 -7.92 -3.23
N GLU A 73 -9.54 -7.78 -3.65
CA GLU A 73 -9.85 -7.41 -5.04
C GLU A 73 -9.33 -6.01 -5.39
N TYR A 74 -9.43 -5.10 -4.44
CA TYR A 74 -8.92 -3.73 -4.63
C TYR A 74 -7.44 -3.74 -4.96
N TYR A 75 -6.63 -4.44 -4.15
CA TYR A 75 -5.19 -4.50 -4.37
C TYR A 75 -4.81 -5.34 -5.59
N SER A 76 -5.66 -6.31 -5.96
CA SER A 76 -5.43 -7.11 -7.17
C SER A 76 -5.37 -6.24 -8.43
N LYS A 77 -6.07 -5.10 -8.44
CA LYS A 77 -6.04 -4.17 -9.57
C LYS A 77 -4.64 -3.61 -9.84
N PHE A 78 -3.78 -3.59 -8.81
CA PHE A 78 -2.41 -3.09 -8.95
C PHE A 78 -1.41 -4.21 -9.24
N GLY A 79 -1.86 -5.43 -9.37
CA GLY A 79 -1.00 -6.57 -9.64
C GLY A 79 -0.61 -7.38 -8.40
N PHE A 80 -1.19 -7.08 -7.24
CA PHE A 80 -0.93 -7.85 -6.03
C PHE A 80 -1.68 -9.18 -6.06
N VAL A 81 -1.04 -10.21 -5.53
CA VAL A 81 -1.59 -11.56 -5.43
C VAL A 81 -1.47 -12.02 -3.98
N LYS A 82 -2.53 -12.63 -3.46
CA LYS A 82 -2.53 -13.19 -2.12
C LYS A 82 -1.42 -14.24 -1.99
N CYS A 83 -0.63 -14.14 -0.93
CA CYS A 83 0.50 -15.05 -0.70
C CYS A 83 0.56 -15.61 0.71
N SER A 84 -0.48 -15.44 1.53
CA SER A 84 -0.56 -16.02 2.85
C SER A 84 -1.98 -16.45 3.18
N GLU A 85 -2.12 -17.23 4.27
CA GLU A 85 -3.43 -17.48 4.86
C GLU A 85 -3.87 -16.21 5.61
N GLU A 86 -5.16 -16.13 5.93
CA GLU A 86 -5.71 -15.04 6.72
C GLU A 86 -5.19 -15.10 8.14
N TYR A 87 -4.89 -13.94 8.71
CA TYR A 87 -4.47 -13.78 10.10
C TYR A 87 -5.11 -12.53 10.68
N LEU A 88 -5.11 -12.41 11.99
CA LEU A 88 -5.64 -11.22 12.65
C LEU A 88 -4.54 -10.21 12.92
N GLU A 89 -4.79 -8.95 12.58
CA GLU A 89 -3.95 -7.82 12.92
C GLU A 89 -4.87 -6.76 13.51
N ASP A 90 -4.65 -6.38 14.77
CA ASP A 90 -5.56 -5.50 15.52
C ASP A 90 -7.01 -6.02 15.50
N ASN A 91 -7.17 -7.36 15.60
CA ASN A 91 -8.45 -8.07 15.56
C ASN A 91 -9.22 -7.91 14.25
N ILE A 92 -8.55 -7.50 13.18
CA ILE A 92 -9.14 -7.38 11.84
C ILE A 92 -8.49 -8.42 10.93
N PRO A 93 -9.27 -9.20 10.16
CA PRO A 93 -8.69 -10.16 9.24
C PRO A 93 -7.81 -9.50 8.18
N HIS A 94 -6.61 -10.01 8.04
CA HIS A 94 -5.61 -9.53 7.06
C HIS A 94 -5.04 -10.70 6.27
N ILE A 95 -4.50 -10.38 5.11
CA ILE A 95 -3.71 -11.32 4.29
C ILE A 95 -2.45 -10.60 3.83
N GLU A 96 -1.40 -11.37 3.57
CA GLU A 96 -0.23 -10.84 2.88
C GLU A 96 -0.47 -10.96 1.38
N MET A 97 -0.07 -9.93 0.66
CA MET A 97 -0.14 -9.90 -0.80
C MET A 97 1.19 -9.45 -1.36
N ILE A 98 1.56 -9.96 -2.53
CA ILE A 98 2.83 -9.64 -3.17
C ILE A 98 2.59 -9.23 -4.62
N LYS A 99 3.36 -8.25 -5.07
CA LYS A 99 3.40 -7.84 -6.48
C LYS A 99 4.81 -7.99 -6.99
N ASP A 100 4.98 -8.71 -8.10
CA ASP A 100 6.30 -8.89 -8.72
C ASP A 100 6.87 -7.55 -9.21
N ALA A 101 8.18 -7.51 -9.25
CA ALA A 101 8.92 -6.34 -9.73
C ALA A 101 8.63 -6.04 -11.20
#